data_6e0a341ea5b42ff56f21ebb36a96da03
#
_entry.id   6e0a341ea5b42ff56f21ebb36a96da03
#
_cell.length_a   1.000
_cell.length_b   1.000
_cell.length_c   1.000
_cell.angle_alpha   90.00
_cell.angle_beta   90.00
_cell.angle_gamma   90.00
#
_symmetry.space_group_name_H-M   'P 1'
#
loop_
_entity.id
_entity.type
_entity.pdbx_description
1 polymer ?
#
loop_
_entity_poly.entity_id
_entity_poly.type
_entity_poly.pdbx_seq_one_letter_code
_entity_poly.pdbx_strand_id
1 'polypeptide(L)'
;IRTLWGDEFTGMPILFNILNNSYGMGGQTNGETMGYQTPARIGAGLLPSQMYAERVDGYNPLAVIDAYARKKDIIKQHGPALLDVVTYRISGHSPSDSSSYRTKEEIEAWEAQDSILAYGKQLMEAGLCTQADLEAIRTGVAADMLRNMKLAIDETVSPRIDVFGKKPNAIGELMFSNQTVRSMDENRKAETLLPYEESPRAQAIAKKVRKGLDEKGNPVSKNKVYQIRDAIAEPILKKFYEDPTLIA
;
A
#
# COMPACT_ATOMS: atom_id res chain seq x y z
N ILE A 1 12.79 -15.42 4.97
CA ILE A 1 13.55 -14.24 4.52
C ILE A 1 14.99 -14.30 5.05
N ARG A 2 15.17 -14.68 6.33
CA ARG A 2 16.50 -14.81 6.95
C ARG A 2 17.42 -15.82 6.23
N THR A 3 16.86 -16.92 5.80
CA THR A 3 17.57 -17.99 5.08
C THR A 3 17.96 -17.65 3.64
N LEU A 4 17.31 -16.66 3.03
CA LEU A 4 17.59 -16.25 1.65
C LEU A 4 18.87 -15.39 1.51
N TRP A 5 19.36 -14.82 2.61
CA TRP A 5 20.45 -13.84 2.59
C TRP A 5 21.76 -14.34 3.24
N GLY A 6 21.79 -15.61 3.66
CA GLY A 6 22.95 -16.23 4.30
C GLY A 6 23.08 -15.93 5.79
N ASP A 7 24.02 -16.62 6.44
CA ASP A 7 24.19 -16.61 7.91
C ASP A 7 24.71 -15.27 8.46
N GLU A 8 25.36 -14.47 7.60
CA GLU A 8 25.89 -13.16 7.99
C GLU A 8 24.84 -12.04 8.00
N PHE A 9 23.67 -12.29 7.42
CA PHE A 9 22.61 -11.29 7.33
C PHE A 9 21.44 -11.66 8.26
N THR A 10 21.18 -10.83 9.23
CA THR A 10 20.11 -11.03 10.22
C THR A 10 18.71 -10.85 9.66
N GLY A 11 18.57 -10.57 8.37
CA GLY A 11 17.31 -10.42 7.66
C GLY A 11 17.23 -9.09 6.91
N MET A 12 16.19 -8.94 6.09
CA MET A 12 15.96 -7.73 5.31
C MET A 12 15.68 -6.53 6.23
N PRO A 13 16.33 -5.38 6.05
CA PRO A 13 16.15 -4.20 6.89
C PRO A 13 14.82 -3.48 6.58
N ILE A 14 13.71 -4.11 6.94
CA ILE A 14 12.35 -3.61 6.70
C ILE A 14 11.69 -3.23 8.02
N LEU A 15 11.07 -2.06 8.06
CA LEU A 15 10.13 -1.65 9.09
C LEU A 15 8.69 -1.79 8.55
N PHE A 16 7.94 -2.73 9.13
CA PHE A 16 6.50 -2.81 8.92
C PHE A 16 5.81 -1.78 9.81
N ASN A 17 5.21 -0.78 9.20
CA ASN A 17 4.49 0.26 9.90
C ASN A 17 2.98 0.07 9.72
N ILE A 18 2.27 -0.27 10.79
CA ILE A 18 0.83 -0.43 10.81
C ILE A 18 0.20 0.81 11.44
N LEU A 19 -0.45 1.63 10.63
CA LEU A 19 -1.29 2.73 11.11
C LEU A 19 -2.62 2.18 11.60
N ASN A 20 -2.65 1.78 12.86
CA ASN A 20 -3.79 1.14 13.49
C ASN A 20 -4.83 2.18 13.91
N ASN A 21 -5.71 2.50 12.98
CA ASN A 21 -6.80 3.47 13.20
C ASN A 21 -8.15 2.82 13.55
N SER A 22 -8.15 1.52 13.83
CA SER A 22 -9.32 0.71 14.20
C SER A 22 -10.39 0.55 13.11
N TYR A 23 -10.17 1.10 11.92
CA TYR A 23 -11.15 1.05 10.82
C TYR A 23 -10.56 0.47 9.55
N GLY A 24 -11.33 -0.40 8.92
CA GLY A 24 -11.19 -0.79 7.53
C GLY A 24 -11.89 0.22 6.61
N MET A 25 -12.35 -0.24 5.46
CA MET A 25 -12.99 0.60 4.44
C MET A 25 -14.27 1.26 4.98
N GLY A 26 -15.24 0.47 5.41
CA GLY A 26 -16.54 0.91 5.87
C GLY A 26 -16.98 0.23 7.16
N GLY A 27 -16.05 -0.19 8.04
CA GLY A 27 -16.35 -0.88 9.27
C GLY A 27 -15.17 -0.94 10.22
N GLN A 28 -15.40 -1.42 11.43
CA GLN A 28 -14.35 -1.61 12.42
C GLN A 28 -13.45 -2.77 12.05
N THR A 29 -12.16 -2.66 12.34
CA THR A 29 -11.24 -3.79 12.16
C THR A 29 -11.34 -4.76 13.33
N ASN A 30 -11.48 -4.26 14.56
CA ASN A 30 -11.63 -5.10 15.75
C ASN A 30 -12.97 -5.82 15.76
N GLY A 31 -12.91 -7.16 15.80
CA GLY A 31 -14.10 -8.00 15.87
C GLY A 31 -14.78 -8.26 14.51
N GLU A 32 -14.49 -7.48 13.47
CA GLU A 32 -15.05 -7.69 12.14
C GLU A 32 -14.07 -8.38 11.20
N THR A 33 -12.87 -7.82 11.05
CA THR A 33 -11.87 -8.34 10.10
C THR A 33 -10.59 -8.80 10.77
N MET A 34 -10.38 -8.45 12.02
CA MET A 34 -9.17 -8.74 12.77
C MET A 34 -9.50 -9.31 14.16
N GLY A 35 -9.06 -10.54 14.42
CA GLY A 35 -9.20 -11.20 15.72
C GLY A 35 -8.28 -10.64 16.82
N TYR A 36 -7.26 -9.86 16.45
CA TYR A 36 -6.28 -9.28 17.37
C TYR A 36 -6.45 -7.77 17.44
N GLN A 37 -6.65 -7.25 18.64
CA GLN A 37 -6.70 -5.81 18.89
C GLN A 37 -5.32 -5.14 18.81
N THR A 38 -4.25 -5.94 18.92
CA THR A 38 -2.87 -5.45 18.99
C THR A 38 -2.04 -6.09 17.89
N PRO A 39 -1.93 -5.48 16.68
CA PRO A 39 -1.13 -6.00 15.58
C PRO A 39 0.34 -6.26 15.93
N ALA A 40 0.92 -5.51 16.89
CA ALA A 40 2.25 -5.78 17.39
C ALA A 40 2.45 -7.23 17.88
N ARG A 41 1.41 -7.89 18.39
CA ARG A 41 1.47 -9.28 18.81
C ARG A 41 1.67 -10.25 17.65
N ILE A 42 1.27 -9.91 16.46
CA ILE A 42 1.52 -10.73 15.26
C ILE A 42 3.02 -10.84 15.03
N GLY A 43 3.73 -9.72 15.13
CA GLY A 43 5.19 -9.70 14.98
C GLY A 43 5.95 -10.38 16.11
N ALA A 44 5.43 -10.30 17.34
CA ALA A 44 6.07 -10.89 18.53
C ALA A 44 5.65 -12.35 18.77
N GLY A 45 4.58 -12.84 18.13
CA GLY A 45 3.86 -14.05 18.54
C GLY A 45 4.62 -15.35 18.32
N LEU A 46 5.41 -15.48 17.28
CA LEU A 46 6.11 -16.72 16.95
C LEU A 46 7.52 -16.77 17.54
N LEU A 47 8.30 -15.74 17.29
CA LEU A 47 9.67 -15.59 17.78
C LEU A 47 9.93 -14.11 18.07
N PRO A 48 9.85 -13.65 19.31
CA PRO A 48 10.01 -12.23 19.66
C PRO A 48 11.32 -11.61 19.15
N SER A 49 12.40 -12.41 19.12
CA SER A 49 13.70 -11.98 18.58
C SER A 49 13.79 -11.91 17.06
N GLN A 50 12.80 -12.41 16.34
CA GLN A 50 12.80 -12.41 14.86
C GLN A 50 12.11 -11.21 14.26
N MET A 51 11.19 -10.59 15.00
CA MET A 51 10.53 -9.37 14.61
C MET A 51 10.31 -8.51 15.85
N TYR A 52 11.06 -7.44 15.96
CA TYR A 52 11.05 -6.52 17.11
C TYR A 52 9.80 -5.64 17.07
N ALA A 53 8.66 -6.24 17.42
CA ALA A 53 7.36 -5.59 17.37
C ALA A 53 7.12 -4.71 18.60
N GLU A 54 6.51 -3.55 18.37
CA GLU A 54 6.18 -2.59 19.41
C GLU A 54 4.90 -1.84 19.04
N ARG A 55 4.09 -1.55 20.06
CA ARG A 55 2.94 -0.66 19.94
C ARG A 55 3.29 0.71 20.47
N VAL A 56 2.99 1.76 19.70
CA VAL A 56 3.26 3.14 20.07
C VAL A 56 2.00 3.98 19.93
N ASP A 57 1.85 4.95 20.84
CA ASP A 57 0.81 5.96 20.75
C ASP A 57 1.11 6.96 19.62
N GLY A 58 0.34 6.89 18.54
CA GLY A 58 0.47 7.76 17.38
C GLY A 58 0.05 9.21 17.63
N TYR A 59 -0.61 9.49 18.77
CA TYR A 59 -0.97 10.83 19.21
C TYR A 59 0.12 11.52 20.04
N ASN A 60 1.21 10.78 20.36
CA ASN A 60 2.38 11.33 21.04
C ASN A 60 3.56 11.42 20.06
N PRO A 61 3.84 12.61 19.47
CA PRO A 61 4.91 12.77 18.49
C PRO A 61 6.29 12.37 19.01
N LEU A 62 6.60 12.62 20.26
CA LEU A 62 7.89 12.27 20.87
C LEU A 62 8.05 10.76 21.02
N ALA A 63 6.99 10.04 21.42
CA ALA A 63 6.99 8.58 21.48
C ALA A 63 7.17 7.96 20.10
N VAL A 64 6.53 8.53 19.07
CA VAL A 64 6.69 8.09 17.69
C VAL A 64 8.12 8.30 17.21
N ILE A 65 8.70 9.49 17.42
CA ILE A 65 10.10 9.79 17.04
C ILE A 65 11.07 8.81 17.70
N ASP A 66 10.93 8.57 19.00
CA ASP A 66 11.76 7.63 19.74
C ASP A 66 11.60 6.19 19.21
N ALA A 67 10.37 5.74 19.01
CA ALA A 67 10.11 4.40 18.47
C ALA A 67 10.75 4.20 17.10
N TYR A 68 10.60 5.15 16.19
CA TYR A 68 11.23 5.08 14.87
C TYR A 68 12.75 5.11 14.93
N ALA A 69 13.34 5.94 15.80
CA ALA A 69 14.79 5.99 15.99
C ALA A 69 15.33 4.62 16.42
N ARG A 70 14.73 4.03 17.46
CA ARG A 70 15.10 2.68 17.95
C ARG A 70 14.92 1.61 16.89
N LYS A 71 13.80 1.62 16.13
CA LYS A 71 13.56 0.63 15.07
C LYS A 71 14.51 0.78 13.90
N LYS A 72 14.91 2.01 13.56
CA LYS A 72 15.92 2.26 12.52
C LYS A 72 17.25 1.58 12.84
N ASP A 73 17.66 1.55 14.09
CA ASP A 73 18.89 0.88 14.49
C ASP A 73 18.70 -0.64 14.54
N ILE A 74 17.56 -1.10 15.05
CA ILE A 74 17.22 -2.53 15.09
C ILE A 74 17.20 -3.14 13.68
N ILE A 75 16.55 -2.52 12.71
CA ILE A 75 16.46 -3.08 11.35
C ILE A 75 17.81 -3.21 10.66
N LYS A 76 18.78 -2.36 10.99
CA LYS A 76 20.15 -2.45 10.46
C LYS A 76 20.94 -3.61 11.04
N GLN A 77 20.71 -3.94 12.32
CA GLN A 77 21.50 -4.91 13.06
C GLN A 77 20.84 -6.30 13.15
N HIS A 78 19.52 -6.33 13.19
CA HIS A 78 18.77 -7.53 13.56
C HIS A 78 17.71 -7.98 12.54
N GLY A 79 17.46 -7.20 11.50
CA GLY A 79 16.47 -7.51 10.48
C GLY A 79 15.09 -6.87 10.74
N PRO A 80 14.00 -7.45 10.20
CA PRO A 80 12.70 -6.76 10.14
C PRO A 80 12.15 -6.43 11.52
N ALA A 81 11.51 -5.26 11.60
CA ALA A 81 10.79 -4.80 12.79
C ALA A 81 9.36 -4.38 12.43
N LEU A 82 8.50 -4.31 13.45
CA LEU A 82 7.10 -3.90 13.28
C LEU A 82 6.75 -2.81 14.29
N LEU A 83 6.11 -1.75 13.81
CA LEU A 83 5.45 -0.74 14.65
C LEU A 83 3.94 -0.80 14.42
N ASP A 84 3.20 -0.97 15.51
CA ASP A 84 1.75 -0.83 15.60
C ASP A 84 1.46 0.57 16.15
N VAL A 85 1.29 1.54 15.25
CA VAL A 85 1.06 2.95 15.59
C VAL A 85 -0.43 3.16 15.77
N VAL A 86 -0.85 3.33 17.02
CA VAL A 86 -2.25 3.59 17.37
C VAL A 86 -2.62 5.01 16.96
N THR A 87 -3.60 5.14 16.12
CA THR A 87 -4.08 6.43 15.61
C THR A 87 -5.58 6.36 15.35
N TYR A 88 -6.14 7.40 14.77
CA TYR A 88 -7.55 7.44 14.38
C TYR A 88 -7.72 8.09 13.01
N ARG A 89 -8.68 7.61 12.26
CA ARG A 89 -9.05 8.19 10.96
C ARG A 89 -10.17 9.20 11.17
N ILE A 90 -9.86 10.48 11.24
CA ILE A 90 -10.85 11.56 11.46
C ILE A 90 -11.85 11.62 10.28
N SER A 91 -11.36 11.69 9.05
CA SER A 91 -12.20 11.71 7.86
C SER A 91 -12.74 10.34 7.50
N GLY A 92 -13.77 10.27 6.66
CA GLY A 92 -14.22 9.03 6.04
C GLY A 92 -13.15 8.35 5.18
N HIS A 93 -13.40 7.14 4.71
CA HIS A 93 -12.48 6.39 3.86
C HIS A 93 -12.20 7.11 2.53
N SER A 94 -13.21 7.77 2.00
CA SER A 94 -13.15 8.54 0.76
C SER A 94 -13.98 9.81 0.89
N PRO A 95 -13.85 10.78 -0.02
CA PRO A 95 -14.69 11.99 -0.01
C PRO A 95 -16.20 11.74 -0.05
N SER A 96 -16.62 10.59 -0.57
CA SER A 96 -18.04 10.18 -0.65
C SER A 96 -18.51 9.34 0.54
N ASP A 97 -17.62 9.02 1.49
CA ASP A 97 -17.95 8.19 2.65
C ASP A 97 -18.65 9.04 3.72
N SER A 98 -19.93 8.73 3.96
CA SER A 98 -20.72 9.39 5.00
C SER A 98 -20.34 9.03 6.43
N SER A 99 -19.45 8.04 6.60
CA SER A 99 -19.00 7.55 7.92
C SER A 99 -20.12 7.06 8.83
N SER A 100 -21.23 6.56 8.29
CA SER A 100 -22.40 6.10 9.05
C SER A 100 -22.14 4.94 10.00
N TYR A 101 -20.99 4.30 9.90
CA TYR A 101 -20.51 3.23 10.79
C TYR A 101 -19.79 3.75 12.06
N ARG A 102 -19.72 5.08 12.24
CA ARG A 102 -19.14 5.75 13.42
C ARG A 102 -20.13 6.75 14.00
N THR A 103 -20.07 6.96 15.30
CA THR A 103 -20.86 8.01 15.92
C THR A 103 -20.17 9.37 15.82
N LYS A 104 -20.96 10.42 15.88
CA LYS A 104 -20.43 11.79 15.86
C LYS A 104 -19.61 12.09 17.11
N GLU A 105 -20.09 11.61 18.24
CA GLU A 105 -19.44 11.75 19.55
C GLU A 105 -18.06 11.09 19.57
N GLU A 106 -17.93 9.94 18.92
CA GLU A 106 -16.63 9.26 18.78
C GLU A 106 -15.64 10.11 17.97
N ILE A 107 -16.09 10.64 16.83
CA ILE A 107 -15.25 11.48 15.97
C ILE A 107 -14.83 12.75 16.72
N GLU A 108 -15.77 13.45 17.38
CA GLU A 108 -15.50 14.67 18.15
C GLU A 108 -14.51 14.41 19.30
N ALA A 109 -14.62 13.25 19.97
CA ALA A 109 -13.70 12.88 21.04
C ALA A 109 -12.24 12.70 20.53
N TRP A 110 -12.08 12.16 19.32
CA TRP A 110 -10.74 12.02 18.71
C TRP A 110 -10.23 13.34 18.13
N GLU A 111 -11.09 14.16 17.53
CA GLU A 111 -10.75 15.51 17.08
C GLU A 111 -10.24 16.40 18.22
N ALA A 112 -10.88 16.28 19.39
CA ALA A 112 -10.46 17.02 20.57
C ALA A 112 -9.06 16.65 21.07
N GLN A 113 -8.53 15.49 20.65
CA GLN A 113 -7.20 15.00 20.98
C GLN A 113 -6.21 15.19 19.82
N ASP A 114 -6.51 16.02 18.81
CA ASP A 114 -5.64 16.24 17.67
C ASP A 114 -4.18 16.46 18.10
N SER A 115 -3.30 15.56 17.67
CA SER A 115 -1.90 15.53 18.11
C SER A 115 -1.11 16.74 17.67
N ILE A 116 -1.46 17.36 16.54
CA ILE A 116 -0.78 18.55 16.03
C ILE A 116 -1.10 19.74 16.93
N LEU A 117 -2.38 19.91 17.25
CA LEU A 117 -2.83 21.01 18.13
C LEU A 117 -2.32 20.81 19.56
N ALA A 118 -2.45 19.59 20.09
CA ALA A 118 -2.00 19.25 21.44
C ALA A 118 -0.48 19.44 21.60
N TYR A 119 0.30 19.00 20.63
CA TYR A 119 1.75 19.15 20.67
C TYR A 119 2.19 20.61 20.52
N GLY A 120 1.55 21.37 19.63
CA GLY A 120 1.80 22.80 19.51
C GLY A 120 1.56 23.54 20.85
N LYS A 121 0.49 23.20 21.55
CA LYS A 121 0.20 23.75 22.88
C LYS A 121 1.27 23.38 23.90
N GLN A 122 1.70 22.11 23.95
CA GLN A 122 2.78 21.65 24.84
C GLN A 122 4.10 22.40 24.58
N LEU A 123 4.44 22.63 23.31
CA LEU A 123 5.65 23.38 22.95
C LEU A 123 5.60 24.85 23.45
N MET A 124 4.42 25.48 23.32
CA MET A 124 4.22 26.84 23.84
C MET A 124 4.27 26.88 25.37
N GLU A 125 3.63 25.94 26.06
CA GLU A 125 3.67 25.82 27.53
C GLU A 125 5.10 25.57 28.05
N ALA A 126 5.90 24.84 27.29
CA ALA A 126 7.32 24.62 27.58
C ALA A 126 8.23 25.83 27.22
N GLY A 127 7.67 26.88 26.64
CA GLY A 127 8.45 28.07 26.24
C GLY A 127 9.38 27.82 25.05
N LEU A 128 9.15 26.76 24.25
CA LEU A 128 9.99 26.40 23.12
C LEU A 128 9.58 27.08 21.82
N CYS A 129 8.35 27.56 21.72
CA CYS A 129 7.85 28.32 20.57
C CYS A 129 6.72 29.28 21.01
N THR A 130 6.36 30.17 20.10
CA THR A 130 5.22 31.08 20.23
C THR A 130 4.12 30.72 19.26
N GLN A 131 2.93 31.29 19.44
CA GLN A 131 1.84 31.14 18.46
C GLN A 131 2.25 31.68 17.08
N ALA A 132 3.06 32.75 17.03
CA ALA A 132 3.53 33.29 15.76
C ALA A 132 4.48 32.34 15.04
N ASP A 133 5.30 31.58 15.76
CA ASP A 133 6.17 30.55 15.16
C ASP A 133 5.35 29.41 14.55
N LEU A 134 4.30 28.95 15.23
CA LEU A 134 3.40 27.90 14.70
C LEU A 134 2.66 28.37 13.45
N GLU A 135 2.22 29.63 13.43
CA GLU A 135 1.54 30.19 12.26
C GLU A 135 2.52 30.42 11.09
N ALA A 136 3.76 30.79 11.35
CA ALA A 136 4.80 30.88 10.33
C ALA A 136 5.09 29.52 9.69
N ILE A 137 5.17 28.45 10.49
CA ILE A 137 5.32 27.07 9.99
C ILE A 137 4.13 26.69 9.10
N ARG A 138 2.89 26.93 9.57
CA ARG A 138 1.68 26.62 8.80
C ARG A 138 1.66 27.34 7.45
N THR A 139 1.97 28.63 7.45
CA THR A 139 2.04 29.45 6.24
C THR A 139 3.12 28.94 5.28
N GLY A 140 4.30 28.60 5.81
CA GLY A 140 5.41 28.04 5.05
C GLY A 140 5.03 26.71 4.38
N VAL A 141 4.43 25.79 5.12
CA VAL A 141 3.96 24.50 4.59
C VAL A 141 2.89 24.70 3.51
N ALA A 142 1.94 25.62 3.71
CA ALA A 142 0.91 25.92 2.70
C ALA A 142 1.54 26.46 1.41
N ALA A 143 2.54 27.34 1.50
CA ALA A 143 3.27 27.85 0.35
C ALA A 143 4.04 26.74 -0.38
N ASP A 144 4.70 25.85 0.35
CA ASP A 144 5.41 24.70 -0.21
C ASP A 144 4.48 23.73 -0.91
N MET A 145 3.33 23.44 -0.33
CA MET A 145 2.30 22.59 -0.96
C MET A 145 1.81 23.21 -2.27
N LEU A 146 1.52 24.52 -2.28
CA LEU A 146 1.08 25.20 -3.49
C LEU A 146 2.17 25.18 -4.58
N ARG A 147 3.45 25.37 -4.20
CA ARG A 147 4.59 25.27 -5.11
C ARG A 147 4.68 23.88 -5.72
N ASN A 148 4.60 22.84 -4.88
CA ASN A 148 4.68 21.45 -5.34
C ASN A 148 3.50 21.08 -6.25
N MET A 149 2.30 21.54 -5.94
CA MET A 149 1.14 21.36 -6.82
C MET A 149 1.36 21.99 -8.20
N LYS A 150 1.90 23.22 -8.26
CA LYS A 150 2.24 23.87 -9.53
C LYS A 150 3.28 23.08 -10.33
N LEU A 151 4.32 22.57 -9.68
CA LEU A 151 5.33 21.73 -10.32
C LEU A 151 4.75 20.41 -10.83
N ALA A 152 3.83 19.81 -10.09
CA ALA A 152 3.19 18.54 -10.47
C ALA A 152 2.31 18.66 -11.74
N ILE A 153 1.74 19.83 -12.02
CA ILE A 153 0.91 20.08 -13.18
C ILE A 153 1.66 20.79 -14.33
N ASP A 154 2.89 21.20 -14.09
CA ASP A 154 3.75 21.82 -15.12
C ASP A 154 4.31 20.73 -16.03
N GLU A 155 3.86 20.69 -17.27
CA GLU A 155 4.27 19.68 -18.25
C GLU A 155 5.76 19.76 -18.64
N THR A 156 6.44 20.86 -18.33
CA THR A 156 7.90 20.98 -18.56
C THR A 156 8.70 20.27 -17.46
N VAL A 157 8.14 20.19 -16.25
CA VAL A 157 8.76 19.54 -15.07
C VAL A 157 8.23 18.12 -14.88
N SER A 158 6.91 17.95 -15.04
CA SER A 158 6.19 16.71 -14.88
C SER A 158 5.42 16.36 -16.16
N PRO A 159 6.11 15.98 -17.24
CA PRO A 159 5.47 15.71 -18.51
C PRO A 159 4.50 14.54 -18.41
N ARG A 160 3.34 14.67 -19.04
CA ARG A 160 2.38 13.57 -19.14
C ARG A 160 2.97 12.45 -19.98
N ILE A 161 2.76 11.23 -19.55
CA ILE A 161 3.15 10.05 -20.31
C ILE A 161 2.14 9.88 -21.47
N ASP A 162 2.59 10.07 -22.69
CA ASP A 162 1.79 9.82 -23.88
C ASP A 162 1.82 8.33 -24.25
N VAL A 163 0.90 7.58 -23.63
CA VAL A 163 0.77 6.13 -23.86
C VAL A 163 0.02 5.77 -25.14
N PHE A 164 -0.65 6.75 -25.77
CA PHE A 164 -1.50 6.51 -26.93
C PHE A 164 -0.91 7.03 -28.24
N GLY A 165 0.13 7.84 -28.18
CA GLY A 165 0.69 8.52 -29.34
C GLY A 165 2.16 8.21 -29.56
N LYS A 166 3.01 9.16 -29.22
CA LYS A 166 4.43 9.14 -29.60
C LYS A 166 5.30 8.13 -28.85
N LYS A 167 4.87 7.66 -27.69
CA LYS A 167 5.65 6.74 -26.84
C LYS A 167 4.79 5.63 -26.24
N PRO A 168 4.31 4.68 -27.03
CA PRO A 168 3.45 3.59 -26.54
C PRO A 168 4.13 2.70 -25.48
N ASN A 169 5.47 2.66 -25.47
CA ASN A 169 6.25 1.86 -24.51
C ASN A 169 6.72 2.66 -23.27
N ALA A 170 6.30 3.92 -23.12
CA ALA A 170 6.80 4.81 -22.07
C ALA A 170 6.60 4.23 -20.65
N ILE A 171 5.49 3.54 -20.40
CA ILE A 171 5.25 2.87 -19.10
C ILE A 171 6.27 1.76 -18.88
N GLY A 172 6.52 0.91 -19.86
CA GLY A 172 7.51 -0.16 -19.78
C GLY A 172 8.92 0.37 -19.54
N GLU A 173 9.30 1.44 -20.22
CA GLU A 173 10.59 2.10 -20.04
C GLU A 173 10.78 2.64 -18.61
N LEU A 174 9.72 3.19 -18.01
CA LEU A 174 9.75 3.68 -16.63
C LEU A 174 9.77 2.56 -15.59
N MET A 175 9.08 1.45 -15.84
CA MET A 175 9.05 0.31 -14.93
C MET A 175 10.41 -0.41 -14.82
N PHE A 176 11.22 -0.37 -15.89
CA PHE A 176 12.53 -0.99 -15.95
C PHE A 176 13.66 0.06 -15.97
N SER A 177 13.56 1.05 -15.11
CA SER A 177 14.48 2.21 -15.08
C SER A 177 15.96 1.83 -14.90
N ASN A 178 16.25 0.72 -14.21
CA ASN A 178 17.62 0.25 -13.99
C ASN A 178 18.17 -0.64 -15.11
N GLN A 179 17.33 -1.11 -16.01
CA GLN A 179 17.69 -1.97 -17.15
C GLN A 179 18.60 -3.16 -16.78
N THR A 180 18.51 -3.66 -15.57
CA THR A 180 19.39 -4.71 -15.04
C THR A 180 19.14 -6.07 -15.68
N VAL A 181 17.92 -6.30 -16.17
CA VAL A 181 17.55 -7.54 -16.84
C VAL A 181 17.14 -7.23 -18.28
N ARG A 182 18.05 -7.40 -19.21
CA ARG A 182 17.80 -7.17 -20.65
C ARG A 182 17.41 -8.43 -21.41
N SER A 183 17.85 -9.57 -20.94
CA SER A 183 17.50 -10.88 -21.52
C SER A 183 17.47 -11.91 -20.41
N MET A 184 16.63 -12.92 -20.58
CA MET A 184 16.57 -14.07 -19.72
C MET A 184 17.27 -15.26 -20.37
N ASP A 185 17.67 -16.25 -19.57
CA ASP A 185 18.26 -17.50 -20.09
C ASP A 185 17.28 -18.14 -21.08
N GLU A 186 17.69 -18.30 -22.33
CA GLU A 186 16.90 -18.86 -23.42
C GLU A 186 16.50 -20.33 -23.16
N ASN A 187 17.26 -21.03 -22.30
CA ASN A 187 16.98 -22.43 -21.94
C ASN A 187 15.98 -22.57 -20.78
N ARG A 188 15.54 -21.49 -20.18
CA ARG A 188 14.54 -21.53 -19.09
C ARG A 188 13.23 -22.10 -19.59
N LYS A 189 12.65 -22.97 -18.79
CA LYS A 189 11.32 -23.53 -19.03
C LYS A 189 10.43 -23.24 -17.84
N ALA A 190 9.15 -22.99 -18.10
CA ALA A 190 8.18 -22.81 -17.03
C ALA A 190 8.00 -24.15 -16.28
N GLU A 191 8.14 -24.10 -14.96
CA GLU A 191 7.86 -25.23 -14.06
C GLU A 191 6.42 -25.18 -13.64
N THR A 192 5.57 -25.92 -14.34
CA THR A 192 4.15 -26.02 -14.05
C THR A 192 3.79 -27.42 -13.59
N LEU A 193 2.85 -27.53 -12.63
CA LEU A 193 2.39 -28.83 -12.12
C LEU A 193 1.63 -29.63 -13.16
N LEU A 194 0.92 -28.93 -14.05
CA LEU A 194 0.11 -29.50 -15.12
C LEU A 194 0.33 -28.71 -16.41
N PRO A 195 0.24 -29.32 -17.60
CA PRO A 195 0.16 -28.60 -18.85
C PRO A 195 -1.03 -27.61 -18.86
N TYR A 196 -0.94 -26.56 -19.66
CA TYR A 196 -1.99 -25.53 -19.73
C TYR A 196 -3.37 -26.13 -20.06
N GLU A 197 -3.43 -27.06 -21.00
CA GLU A 197 -4.63 -27.72 -21.46
C GLU A 197 -5.30 -28.60 -20.40
N GLU A 198 -4.51 -29.14 -19.48
CA GLU A 198 -4.98 -29.97 -18.36
C GLU A 198 -5.33 -29.14 -17.13
N SER A 199 -4.96 -27.86 -17.10
CA SER A 199 -5.29 -26.97 -16.00
C SER A 199 -6.79 -26.81 -15.85
N PRO A 200 -7.38 -27.09 -14.67
CA PRO A 200 -8.81 -26.88 -14.42
C PRO A 200 -9.27 -25.45 -14.70
N ARG A 201 -8.39 -24.48 -14.45
CA ARG A 201 -8.64 -23.05 -14.71
C ARG A 201 -8.71 -22.77 -16.21
N ALA A 202 -7.76 -23.27 -16.99
CA ALA A 202 -7.75 -23.11 -18.44
C ALA A 202 -9.00 -23.76 -19.08
N GLN A 203 -9.36 -24.95 -18.62
CA GLN A 203 -10.56 -25.64 -19.07
C GLN A 203 -11.85 -24.89 -18.73
N ALA A 204 -11.95 -24.33 -17.52
CA ALA A 204 -13.08 -23.50 -17.12
C ALA A 204 -13.21 -22.25 -18.00
N ILE A 205 -12.09 -21.60 -18.30
CA ILE A 205 -12.02 -20.45 -19.20
C ILE A 205 -12.47 -20.81 -20.62
N ALA A 206 -11.99 -21.92 -21.16
CA ALA A 206 -12.35 -22.40 -22.50
C ALA A 206 -13.85 -22.67 -22.65
N LYS A 207 -14.49 -23.16 -21.58
CA LYS A 207 -15.94 -23.45 -21.56
C LYS A 207 -16.81 -22.21 -21.35
N LYS A 208 -16.22 -21.07 -20.97
CA LYS A 208 -16.98 -19.85 -20.64
C LYS A 208 -17.61 -19.24 -21.87
N VAL A 209 -18.94 -19.16 -21.88
CA VAL A 209 -19.70 -18.49 -22.93
C VAL A 209 -19.58 -16.96 -22.72
N ARG A 210 -19.17 -16.27 -23.77
CA ARG A 210 -18.94 -14.82 -23.76
C ARG A 210 -19.64 -14.17 -24.94
N LYS A 211 -20.89 -13.77 -24.71
CA LYS A 211 -21.69 -13.07 -25.71
C LYS A 211 -22.20 -11.77 -25.11
N GLY A 212 -22.12 -10.68 -25.87
CA GLY A 212 -22.86 -9.47 -25.55
C GLY A 212 -24.35 -9.73 -25.67
N LEU A 213 -25.12 -9.23 -24.71
CA LEU A 213 -26.59 -9.35 -24.68
C LEU A 213 -27.21 -7.97 -24.85
N ASP A 214 -28.33 -7.88 -25.53
CA ASP A 214 -29.17 -6.68 -25.57
C ASP A 214 -29.98 -6.55 -24.26
N GLU A 215 -30.77 -5.48 -24.13
CA GLU A 215 -31.64 -5.25 -22.97
C GLU A 215 -32.68 -6.35 -22.73
N LYS A 216 -32.97 -7.16 -23.75
CA LYS A 216 -33.89 -8.31 -23.70
C LYS A 216 -33.19 -9.65 -23.46
N GLY A 217 -31.85 -9.63 -23.28
CA GLY A 217 -31.04 -10.81 -23.04
C GLY A 217 -30.68 -11.63 -24.31
N ASN A 218 -30.90 -11.09 -25.52
CA ASN A 218 -30.51 -11.74 -26.75
C ASN A 218 -29.06 -11.45 -27.14
N PRO A 219 -28.32 -12.40 -27.72
CA PRO A 219 -26.97 -12.15 -28.21
C PRO A 219 -26.93 -11.12 -29.33
N VAL A 220 -26.21 -10.03 -29.11
CA VAL A 220 -26.06 -8.90 -30.08
C VAL A 220 -24.91 -9.09 -31.05
N SER A 221 -23.98 -10.01 -30.77
CA SER A 221 -22.80 -10.21 -31.60
C SER A 221 -22.39 -11.67 -31.63
N LYS A 222 -21.85 -12.13 -32.79
CA LYS A 222 -21.15 -13.40 -32.92
C LYS A 222 -19.77 -13.37 -32.26
N ASN A 223 -19.23 -12.19 -32.04
CA ASN A 223 -17.91 -12.03 -31.41
C ASN A 223 -17.98 -12.29 -29.93
N LYS A 224 -16.92 -12.87 -29.39
CA LYS A 224 -16.76 -13.02 -27.95
C LYS A 224 -16.62 -11.66 -27.28
N VAL A 225 -17.32 -11.45 -26.19
CA VAL A 225 -17.23 -10.24 -25.36
C VAL A 225 -16.45 -10.57 -24.09
N TYR A 226 -15.50 -9.74 -23.72
CA TYR A 226 -14.67 -9.89 -22.54
C TYR A 226 -14.91 -8.75 -21.57
N GLN A 227 -15.00 -9.06 -20.29
CA GLN A 227 -14.74 -8.05 -19.27
C GLN A 227 -13.26 -7.71 -19.29
N ILE A 228 -12.92 -6.46 -19.01
CA ILE A 228 -11.52 -5.99 -19.01
C ILE A 228 -10.62 -6.88 -18.15
N ARG A 229 -11.08 -7.27 -16.96
CA ARG A 229 -10.33 -8.18 -16.08
C ARG A 229 -10.05 -9.54 -16.72
N ASP A 230 -11.02 -10.10 -17.46
CA ASP A 230 -10.86 -11.40 -18.13
C ASP A 230 -9.90 -11.30 -19.31
N ALA A 231 -9.98 -10.19 -20.06
CA ALA A 231 -9.07 -9.91 -21.16
C ALA A 231 -7.61 -9.74 -20.71
N ILE A 232 -7.39 -9.31 -19.47
CA ILE A 232 -6.06 -9.19 -18.86
C ILE A 232 -5.64 -10.53 -18.25
N ALA A 233 -6.51 -11.17 -17.46
CA ALA A 233 -6.16 -12.34 -16.68
C ALA A 233 -5.87 -13.58 -17.53
N GLU A 234 -6.57 -13.76 -18.66
CA GLU A 234 -6.39 -14.95 -19.49
C GLU A 234 -5.05 -15.00 -20.24
N PRO A 235 -4.61 -13.91 -20.89
CA PRO A 235 -3.27 -13.88 -21.48
C PRO A 235 -2.17 -14.05 -20.43
N ILE A 236 -2.33 -13.44 -19.25
CA ILE A 236 -1.37 -13.60 -18.14
C ILE A 236 -1.33 -15.06 -17.70
N LEU A 237 -2.47 -15.71 -17.47
CA LEU A 237 -2.51 -17.13 -17.10
C LEU A 237 -1.77 -18.00 -18.12
N LYS A 238 -1.99 -17.76 -19.42
CA LYS A 238 -1.26 -18.47 -20.47
C LYS A 238 0.24 -18.22 -20.40
N LYS A 239 0.63 -16.97 -20.15
CA LYS A 239 2.04 -16.59 -20.04
C LYS A 239 2.75 -17.26 -18.87
N PHE A 240 2.10 -17.52 -17.74
CA PHE A 240 2.69 -18.29 -16.63
C PHE A 240 3.13 -19.71 -17.03
N TYR A 241 2.51 -20.30 -18.04
CA TYR A 241 2.89 -21.61 -18.56
C TYR A 241 4.00 -21.55 -19.62
N GLU A 242 4.22 -20.39 -20.22
CA GLU A 242 5.19 -20.20 -21.31
C GLU A 242 6.47 -19.53 -20.80
N ASP A 243 6.37 -18.65 -19.82
CA ASP A 243 7.45 -17.79 -19.38
C ASP A 243 7.89 -18.11 -17.94
N PRO A 244 9.07 -18.73 -17.74
CA PRO A 244 9.56 -19.14 -16.42
C PRO A 244 9.97 -17.96 -15.53
N THR A 245 9.87 -16.73 -16.02
CA THR A 245 10.17 -15.53 -15.23
C THR A 245 8.96 -14.98 -14.51
N LEU A 246 7.77 -15.41 -14.91
CA LEU A 246 6.51 -15.03 -14.25
C LEU A 246 6.26 -15.96 -13.06
N ILE A 247 6.02 -15.36 -11.90
CA ILE A 247 5.65 -16.02 -10.65
C ILE A 247 4.37 -15.39 -10.10
N ALA A 248 3.50 -16.19 -9.49
CA ALA A 248 2.25 -15.74 -8.89
C ALA A 248 2.21 -16.12 -7.41
#